data_93a57b7733f51b17cbad18d5c7e29e76
#
_entry.id   93a57b7733f51b17cbad18d5c7e29e76
#
_cell.length_a   1.000
_cell.length_b   1.000
_cell.length_c   1.000
_cell.angle_alpha   90.00
_cell.angle_beta   90.00
_cell.angle_gamma   90.00
#
_symmetry.space_group_name_H-M   'P 1'
#
loop_
_entity.id
_entity.type
_entity.pdbx_description
1 polymer ?
#
loop_
_entity_poly.entity_id
_entity_poly.type
_entity_poly.pdbx_seq_one_letter_code
_entity_poly.pdbx_strand_id
1 'polypeptide(L)'
;MSVGPDPGQSEPGAGIRQPLAPETHSAAAGFVRILHAMRFGLFFQAPEARGRSHAERYAEMFELIQLADSLGFDVAWLAELHFGGAFSLLSNPLMAVPLIAERTRRIRIGTAVTLLPLHHPLSLAEQAATADLLSGGRLEFGVGRGSIPTQFHGFGLPVKENRARFDEGLDIIRLAWTRDRFSYHGTFYQVENLEVVPRPLQQPHPPIRVGVHTPESFAHIGDLGLPIYSGTTTTPLPQLRECLEIYREHLSAAGHAWQADQMALMFPVHVGLGSAAAREAMRGGVLQYYKNVHTIFSALPESYGDHLPRLRGIEETIANLPYERFCRDQAVFGDVAEVVDRLEAAREELNLSEIICWFDQGAMLPRAEVERTMRRFAEEVMPRIA
;
A
#
# COMPACT_ATOMS: atom_id res chain seq x y z
N MET A 1 25.78 -26.79 60.08
CA MET A 1 24.52 -26.62 59.32
C MET A 1 24.91 -26.07 57.96
N SER A 2 24.90 -26.92 56.99
CA SER A 2 25.35 -26.63 55.62
C SER A 2 24.22 -25.99 54.81
N VAL A 3 24.52 -24.85 54.25
CA VAL A 3 23.65 -24.20 53.24
C VAL A 3 24.03 -24.73 51.85
N GLY A 4 23.13 -25.41 51.21
CA GLY A 4 23.28 -25.92 49.84
C GLY A 4 23.14 -24.81 48.81
N PRO A 5 23.61 -25.04 47.56
CA PRO A 5 23.64 -24.03 46.53
C PRO A 5 22.28 -23.85 45.82
N ASP A 6 22.03 -22.61 45.48
CA ASP A 6 20.90 -22.12 44.70
C ASP A 6 20.96 -22.64 43.24
N PRO A 7 19.91 -23.20 42.68
CA PRO A 7 19.87 -23.60 41.27
C PRO A 7 19.21 -22.54 40.39
N GLY A 8 19.94 -22.06 39.41
CA GLY A 8 19.34 -21.77 38.14
C GLY A 8 19.15 -20.36 37.76
N GLN A 9 20.17 -19.79 37.18
CA GLN A 9 19.98 -18.80 36.09
C GLN A 9 19.56 -19.55 34.83
N SER A 10 18.31 -19.42 34.46
CA SER A 10 17.83 -19.86 33.14
C SER A 10 18.19 -18.82 32.10
N GLU A 11 18.98 -19.21 31.12
CA GLU A 11 19.24 -18.45 29.91
C GLU A 11 17.94 -18.13 29.17
N PRO A 12 17.81 -16.97 28.49
CA PRO A 12 16.65 -16.64 27.69
C PRO A 12 16.62 -17.57 26.47
N GLY A 13 15.68 -18.49 26.43
CA GLY A 13 15.45 -19.39 25.32
C GLY A 13 15.19 -18.64 24.03
N ALA A 14 15.98 -18.93 23.02
CA ALA A 14 15.75 -18.52 21.64
C ALA A 14 14.34 -18.96 21.22
N GLY A 15 13.48 -18.00 20.90
CA GLY A 15 12.11 -18.25 20.45
C GLY A 15 12.12 -19.20 19.24
N ILE A 16 11.56 -20.37 19.42
CA ILE A 16 11.39 -21.36 18.33
C ILE A 16 10.30 -20.81 17.40
N ARG A 17 10.72 -20.22 16.28
CA ARG A 17 9.83 -19.99 15.15
C ARG A 17 9.36 -21.36 14.65
N GLN A 18 8.11 -21.73 14.90
CA GLN A 18 7.50 -22.84 14.17
C GLN A 18 7.22 -22.36 12.75
N PRO A 19 7.88 -22.91 11.72
CA PRO A 19 7.56 -22.56 10.35
C PRO A 19 6.13 -23.04 10.04
N LEU A 20 5.33 -22.17 9.50
CA LEU A 20 4.08 -22.56 8.82
C LEU A 20 4.48 -23.54 7.72
N ALA A 21 3.87 -24.74 7.72
CA ALA A 21 4.16 -25.76 6.72
C ALA A 21 3.98 -25.17 5.32
N PRO A 22 4.92 -25.39 4.38
CA PRO A 22 4.76 -24.95 3.00
C PRO A 22 3.57 -25.69 2.39
N GLU A 23 2.65 -24.93 1.79
CA GLU A 23 1.65 -25.51 0.90
C GLU A 23 2.41 -26.11 -0.29
N THR A 24 2.39 -27.45 -0.41
CA THR A 24 3.08 -28.18 -1.47
C THR A 24 2.39 -27.92 -2.80
N HIS A 25 2.91 -26.97 -3.56
CA HIS A 25 2.64 -26.86 -4.99
C HIS A 25 3.89 -27.31 -5.76
N SER A 26 3.68 -28.33 -6.57
CA SER A 26 4.66 -29.02 -7.41
C SER A 26 5.49 -28.03 -8.24
N ALA A 27 6.81 -28.06 -8.06
CA ALA A 27 7.77 -27.37 -8.90
C ALA A 27 7.96 -28.15 -10.20
N ALA A 28 7.56 -27.57 -11.34
CA ALA A 28 8.25 -27.64 -12.63
C ALA A 28 7.48 -26.80 -13.65
N ALA A 29 8.12 -25.85 -14.23
CA ALA A 29 8.00 -25.51 -15.62
C ALA A 29 8.10 -24.00 -15.84
N GLY A 30 8.72 -23.69 -16.91
CA GLY A 30 8.94 -22.44 -17.58
C GLY A 30 7.85 -21.36 -17.41
N PHE A 31 8.27 -20.12 -17.50
CA PHE A 31 7.43 -18.93 -17.46
C PHE A 31 6.19 -19.12 -18.38
N VAL A 32 5.12 -19.65 -17.82
CA VAL A 32 3.81 -19.58 -18.46
C VAL A 32 3.29 -18.19 -18.16
N ARG A 33 3.26 -17.36 -19.21
CA ARG A 33 2.57 -16.06 -19.21
C ARG A 33 1.07 -16.35 -19.01
N ILE A 34 0.61 -16.39 -17.77
CA ILE A 34 -0.82 -16.52 -17.49
C ILE A 34 -1.40 -15.13 -17.78
N LEU A 35 -2.07 -15.00 -18.93
CA LEU A 35 -2.83 -13.81 -19.29
C LEU A 35 -4.08 -13.76 -18.40
N HIS A 36 -3.93 -13.21 -17.20
CA HIS A 36 -5.07 -12.74 -16.45
C HIS A 36 -5.51 -11.38 -17.00
N ALA A 37 -6.82 -11.13 -17.01
CA ALA A 37 -7.35 -9.80 -17.30
C ALA A 37 -6.67 -8.79 -16.37
N MET A 38 -6.15 -7.69 -16.93
CA MET A 38 -5.52 -6.61 -16.19
C MET A 38 -6.53 -5.99 -15.22
N ARG A 39 -6.17 -5.84 -13.95
CA ARG A 39 -6.98 -5.11 -12.99
C ARG A 39 -6.64 -3.62 -13.02
N PHE A 40 -7.66 -2.78 -12.84
CA PHE A 40 -7.51 -1.33 -12.76
C PHE A 40 -8.03 -0.83 -11.41
N GLY A 41 -7.11 -0.35 -10.58
CA GLY A 41 -7.41 0.26 -9.30
C GLY A 41 -7.35 1.79 -9.36
N LEU A 42 -7.93 2.43 -8.33
CA LEU A 42 -7.74 3.86 -8.07
C LEU A 42 -7.16 4.07 -6.67
N PHE A 43 -6.28 5.05 -6.56
CA PHE A 43 -5.71 5.43 -5.27
C PHE A 43 -6.32 6.73 -4.75
N PHE A 44 -6.73 6.72 -3.48
CA PHE A 44 -7.30 7.85 -2.78
C PHE A 44 -6.49 8.20 -1.54
N GLN A 45 -6.08 9.45 -1.47
CA GLN A 45 -5.35 10.01 -0.32
C GLN A 45 -6.18 11.06 0.43
N ALA A 46 -7.14 11.70 -0.25
CA ALA A 46 -8.05 12.72 0.27
C ALA A 46 -7.35 13.81 1.11
N PRO A 47 -6.37 14.57 0.57
CA PRO A 47 -5.75 15.66 1.29
C PRO A 47 -6.72 16.82 1.53
N GLU A 48 -6.41 17.69 2.49
CA GLU A 48 -7.05 18.99 2.62
C GLU A 48 -7.00 19.77 1.30
N ALA A 49 -8.09 20.44 0.97
CA ALA A 49 -8.15 21.33 -0.18
C ALA A 49 -8.70 22.68 0.22
N ARG A 50 -8.10 23.74 -0.33
CA ARG A 50 -8.51 25.12 0.00
C ARG A 50 -10.00 25.35 -0.28
N GLY A 51 -10.70 25.89 0.69
CA GLY A 51 -12.13 26.20 0.58
C GLY A 51 -13.07 24.99 0.67
N ARG A 52 -12.56 23.83 1.10
CA ARG A 52 -13.32 22.61 1.36
C ARG A 52 -13.19 22.20 2.82
N SER A 53 -14.30 21.82 3.44
CA SER A 53 -14.27 21.17 4.76
C SER A 53 -13.81 19.72 4.65
N HIS A 54 -13.37 19.13 5.77
CA HIS A 54 -13.02 17.70 5.83
C HIS A 54 -14.21 16.81 5.42
N ALA A 55 -15.43 17.17 5.85
CA ALA A 55 -16.63 16.41 5.48
C ALA A 55 -16.88 16.43 3.96
N GLU A 56 -16.70 17.58 3.30
CA GLU A 56 -16.83 17.68 1.84
C GLU A 56 -15.77 16.85 1.12
N ARG A 57 -14.52 16.81 1.64
CA ARG A 57 -13.45 15.97 1.05
C ARG A 57 -13.78 14.47 1.14
N TYR A 58 -14.32 14.02 2.28
CA TYR A 58 -14.79 12.63 2.39
C TYR A 58 -15.96 12.34 1.46
N ALA A 59 -16.96 13.24 1.38
CA ALA A 59 -18.10 13.09 0.48
C ALA A 59 -17.65 13.00 -0.99
N GLU A 60 -16.75 13.88 -1.41
CA GLU A 60 -16.18 13.89 -2.76
C GLU A 60 -15.43 12.57 -3.09
N MET A 61 -14.65 12.06 -2.15
CA MET A 61 -13.98 10.76 -2.31
C MET A 61 -14.99 9.62 -2.50
N PHE A 62 -16.05 9.56 -1.70
CA PHE A 62 -17.08 8.53 -1.83
C PHE A 62 -17.81 8.61 -3.16
N GLU A 63 -18.10 9.82 -3.64
CA GLU A 63 -18.76 10.01 -4.94
C GLU A 63 -17.85 9.62 -6.11
N LEU A 64 -16.53 9.90 -6.04
CA LEU A 64 -15.56 9.44 -7.04
C LEU A 64 -15.41 7.91 -7.03
N ILE A 65 -15.49 7.26 -5.86
CA ILE A 65 -15.47 5.80 -5.77
C ILE A 65 -16.75 5.18 -6.36
N GLN A 66 -17.93 5.80 -6.14
CA GLN A 66 -19.17 5.38 -6.80
C GLN A 66 -19.10 5.52 -8.33
N LEU A 67 -18.51 6.62 -8.81
CA LEU A 67 -18.23 6.79 -10.22
C LEU A 67 -17.29 5.70 -10.74
N ALA A 68 -16.22 5.39 -10.02
CA ALA A 68 -15.28 4.32 -10.38
C ALA A 68 -15.97 2.95 -10.49
N ASP A 69 -16.85 2.60 -9.54
CA ASP A 69 -17.65 1.38 -9.59
C ASP A 69 -18.52 1.32 -10.86
N SER A 70 -19.16 2.43 -11.20
CA SER A 70 -19.99 2.53 -12.40
C SER A 70 -19.19 2.44 -13.73
N LEU A 71 -17.95 2.88 -13.70
CA LEU A 71 -17.04 2.88 -14.84
C LEU A 71 -16.28 1.56 -15.03
N GLY A 72 -16.39 0.63 -14.10
CA GLY A 72 -15.80 -0.70 -14.24
C GLY A 72 -14.42 -0.87 -13.62
N PHE A 73 -13.94 0.07 -12.81
CA PHE A 73 -12.71 -0.16 -12.04
C PHE A 73 -12.87 -1.30 -11.04
N ASP A 74 -11.77 -1.98 -10.74
CA ASP A 74 -11.76 -3.20 -9.92
C ASP A 74 -11.57 -2.92 -8.44
N VAL A 75 -10.72 -1.95 -8.06
CA VAL A 75 -10.37 -1.68 -6.65
C VAL A 75 -10.25 -0.19 -6.37
N ALA A 76 -10.80 0.25 -5.23
CA ALA A 76 -10.53 1.56 -4.64
C ALA A 76 -9.53 1.39 -3.48
N TRP A 77 -8.32 1.90 -3.65
CA TRP A 77 -7.24 1.83 -2.67
C TRP A 77 -7.19 3.08 -1.81
N LEU A 78 -7.30 2.92 -0.50
CA LEU A 78 -7.36 4.01 0.48
C LEU A 78 -6.06 4.11 1.25
N ALA A 79 -5.44 5.29 1.28
CA ALA A 79 -4.26 5.54 2.09
C ALA A 79 -4.59 5.54 3.59
N GLU A 80 -3.59 5.26 4.44
CA GLU A 80 -3.61 5.61 5.86
C GLU A 80 -2.48 6.58 6.16
N LEU A 81 -2.82 7.71 6.79
CA LEU A 81 -1.84 8.69 7.18
C LEU A 81 -2.34 9.48 8.40
N HIS A 82 -1.42 9.79 9.31
CA HIS A 82 -1.72 10.48 10.56
C HIS A 82 -0.98 11.81 10.65
N PHE A 83 -1.60 12.79 11.34
CA PHE A 83 -1.00 14.08 11.74
C PHE A 83 -0.54 14.98 10.60
N GLY A 84 -1.12 14.83 9.39
CA GLY A 84 -0.74 15.61 8.21
C GLY A 84 -1.90 15.83 7.26
N GLY A 85 -2.91 16.66 7.62
CA GLY A 85 -4.10 16.89 6.82
C GLY A 85 -3.81 17.40 5.40
N ALA A 86 -2.78 18.23 5.24
CA ALA A 86 -2.33 18.68 3.93
C ALA A 86 -1.88 17.52 3.01
N PHE A 87 -1.51 16.37 3.59
CA PHE A 87 -1.12 15.18 2.85
C PHE A 87 -2.26 14.17 2.74
N SER A 88 -3.01 13.92 3.83
CA SER A 88 -4.17 13.04 3.84
C SER A 88 -5.05 13.28 5.07
N LEU A 89 -6.37 13.16 4.88
CA LEU A 89 -7.36 13.13 5.96
C LEU A 89 -7.73 11.70 6.37
N LEU A 90 -7.27 10.69 5.60
CA LEU A 90 -7.58 9.28 5.86
C LEU A 90 -6.69 8.73 6.96
N SER A 91 -7.17 8.78 8.20
CA SER A 91 -6.46 8.25 9.37
C SER A 91 -6.83 6.80 9.70
N ASN A 92 -7.98 6.31 9.21
CA ASN A 92 -8.42 4.93 9.39
C ASN A 92 -9.23 4.49 8.15
N PRO A 93 -8.57 3.91 7.14
CA PRO A 93 -9.23 3.49 5.91
C PRO A 93 -10.25 2.36 6.13
N LEU A 94 -10.06 1.48 7.13
CA LEU A 94 -11.01 0.40 7.41
C LEU A 94 -12.40 0.90 7.82
N MET A 95 -12.49 2.08 8.46
CA MET A 95 -13.79 2.67 8.80
C MET A 95 -14.58 3.12 7.55
N ALA A 96 -13.90 3.42 6.45
CA ALA A 96 -14.55 3.81 5.20
C ALA A 96 -15.08 2.60 4.41
N VAL A 97 -14.52 1.40 4.63
CA VAL A 97 -14.86 0.19 3.87
C VAL A 97 -16.35 -0.12 3.89
N PRO A 98 -17.04 -0.20 5.04
CA PRO A 98 -18.49 -0.50 5.07
C PRO A 98 -19.33 0.56 4.34
N LEU A 99 -18.95 1.84 4.49
CA LEU A 99 -19.68 2.93 3.85
C LEU A 99 -19.53 2.95 2.33
N ILE A 100 -18.34 2.61 1.82
CA ILE A 100 -18.10 2.43 0.39
C ILE A 100 -18.87 1.21 -0.11
N ALA A 101 -18.83 0.12 0.64
CA ALA A 101 -19.50 -1.12 0.29
C ALA A 101 -21.02 -0.95 0.14
N GLU A 102 -21.65 -0.17 1.02
CA GLU A 102 -23.08 0.16 0.95
C GLU A 102 -23.44 1.00 -0.29
N ARG A 103 -22.52 1.85 -0.74
CA ARG A 103 -22.72 2.77 -1.87
C ARG A 103 -22.31 2.20 -3.24
N THR A 104 -21.65 1.04 -3.27
CA THR A 104 -21.10 0.42 -4.48
C THR A 104 -21.52 -1.04 -4.58
N ARG A 105 -21.36 -1.66 -5.76
CA ARG A 105 -21.82 -3.03 -5.99
C ARG A 105 -20.71 -4.02 -6.27
N ARG A 106 -19.67 -3.63 -7.02
CA ARG A 106 -18.65 -4.55 -7.55
C ARG A 106 -17.26 -4.20 -7.08
N ILE A 107 -16.91 -2.92 -7.02
CA ILE A 107 -15.56 -2.46 -6.73
C ILE A 107 -15.11 -3.03 -5.39
N ARG A 108 -13.90 -3.61 -5.38
CA ARG A 108 -13.24 -4.04 -4.15
C ARG A 108 -12.67 -2.82 -3.43
N ILE A 109 -12.40 -2.93 -2.16
CA ILE A 109 -11.99 -1.82 -1.32
C ILE A 109 -10.70 -2.23 -0.61
N GLY A 110 -9.60 -1.57 -0.99
CA GLY A 110 -8.28 -1.89 -0.49
C GLY A 110 -7.72 -0.81 0.43
N THR A 111 -6.85 -1.21 1.34
CA THR A 111 -6.01 -0.27 2.08
C THR A 111 -4.62 -0.19 1.43
N ALA A 112 -4.10 1.01 1.20
CA ALA A 112 -2.80 1.23 0.56
C ALA A 112 -2.02 2.36 1.27
N VAL A 113 -1.53 2.06 2.45
CA VAL A 113 -1.57 0.79 3.17
C VAL A 113 -2.02 1.01 4.62
N THR A 114 -2.60 -0.01 5.28
CA THR A 114 -2.74 0.00 6.73
C THR A 114 -1.36 -0.12 7.38
N LEU A 115 -1.04 0.79 8.30
CA LEU A 115 0.27 0.89 8.94
C LEU A 115 0.38 -0.04 10.15
N LEU A 116 0.65 -1.34 9.95
CA LEU A 116 0.60 -2.37 11.00
C LEU A 116 1.30 -1.98 12.31
N PRO A 117 2.51 -1.37 12.30
CA PRO A 117 3.21 -1.04 13.54
C PRO A 117 2.50 -0.01 14.42
N LEU A 118 1.56 0.77 13.86
CA LEU A 118 0.81 1.80 14.58
C LEU A 118 -0.45 1.26 15.25
N HIS A 119 -0.80 -0.01 15.02
CA HIS A 119 -2.00 -0.66 15.52
C HIS A 119 -1.68 -1.84 16.45
N HIS A 120 -2.60 -2.15 17.35
CA HIS A 120 -2.54 -3.42 18.05
C HIS A 120 -3.04 -4.55 17.13
N PRO A 121 -2.24 -5.59 16.82
CA PRO A 121 -2.56 -6.56 15.77
C PRO A 121 -3.87 -7.34 16.01
N LEU A 122 -4.21 -7.67 17.24
CA LEU A 122 -5.49 -8.33 17.54
C LEU A 122 -6.68 -7.44 17.21
N SER A 123 -6.64 -6.18 17.65
CA SER A 123 -7.71 -5.22 17.35
C SER A 123 -7.84 -4.96 15.85
N LEU A 124 -6.69 -4.89 15.15
CA LEU A 124 -6.68 -4.72 13.71
C LEU A 124 -7.23 -5.94 12.95
N ALA A 125 -6.93 -7.17 13.44
CA ALA A 125 -7.49 -8.40 12.89
C ALA A 125 -9.02 -8.44 12.99
N GLU A 126 -9.57 -8.03 14.16
CA GLU A 126 -11.03 -7.91 14.36
C GLU A 126 -11.66 -6.84 13.47
N GLN A 127 -11.04 -5.65 13.36
CA GLN A 127 -11.51 -4.55 12.53
C GLN A 127 -11.52 -4.94 11.03
N ALA A 128 -10.46 -5.55 10.53
CA ALA A 128 -10.38 -5.96 9.14
C ALA A 128 -11.34 -7.11 8.83
N ALA A 129 -11.50 -8.09 9.74
CA ALA A 129 -12.51 -9.14 9.58
C ALA A 129 -13.94 -8.56 9.57
N THR A 130 -14.22 -7.59 10.45
CA THR A 130 -15.51 -6.89 10.45
C THR A 130 -15.75 -6.13 9.16
N ALA A 131 -14.73 -5.41 8.66
CA ALA A 131 -14.80 -4.70 7.39
C ALA A 131 -15.02 -5.65 6.21
N ASP A 132 -14.40 -6.83 6.23
CA ASP A 132 -14.58 -7.86 5.21
C ASP A 132 -16.03 -8.42 5.21
N LEU A 133 -16.56 -8.75 6.38
CA LEU A 133 -17.96 -9.19 6.55
C LEU A 133 -18.95 -8.12 6.05
N LEU A 134 -18.80 -6.87 6.50
CA LEU A 134 -19.70 -5.77 6.15
C LEU A 134 -19.59 -5.36 4.68
N SER A 135 -18.45 -5.62 4.02
CA SER A 135 -18.29 -5.38 2.59
C SER A 135 -18.73 -6.56 1.71
N GLY A 136 -19.19 -7.66 2.30
CA GLY A 136 -19.55 -8.87 1.57
C GLY A 136 -18.35 -9.54 0.90
N GLY A 137 -17.18 -9.54 1.57
CA GLY A 137 -15.95 -10.16 1.06
C GLY A 137 -15.22 -9.34 0.00
N ARG A 138 -15.41 -8.00 -0.02
CA ARG A 138 -14.75 -7.11 -0.98
C ARG A 138 -13.51 -6.42 -0.43
N LEU A 139 -13.07 -6.73 0.79
CA LEU A 139 -11.86 -6.18 1.37
C LEU A 139 -10.60 -6.71 0.65
N GLU A 140 -9.66 -5.83 0.33
CA GLU A 140 -8.26 -6.11 0.00
C GLU A 140 -7.39 -5.53 1.11
N PHE A 141 -6.68 -6.38 1.84
CA PHE A 141 -5.95 -5.93 3.02
C PHE A 141 -4.50 -5.58 2.67
N GLY A 142 -4.31 -4.35 2.18
CA GLY A 142 -2.99 -3.82 1.92
C GLY A 142 -2.33 -3.29 3.19
N VAL A 143 -1.12 -3.74 3.47
CA VAL A 143 -0.40 -3.46 4.72
C VAL A 143 0.98 -2.87 4.46
N GLY A 144 1.51 -2.14 5.42
CA GLY A 144 2.85 -1.58 5.35
C GLY A 144 3.43 -1.29 6.72
N ARG A 145 4.76 -1.13 6.76
CA ARG A 145 5.46 -0.85 8.03
C ARG A 145 5.48 0.63 8.41
N GLY A 146 5.12 1.52 7.47
CA GLY A 146 5.28 2.95 7.67
C GLY A 146 6.75 3.41 7.69
N SER A 147 6.97 4.67 7.33
CA SER A 147 8.30 5.28 7.26
C SER A 147 8.35 6.73 7.70
N ILE A 148 7.20 7.33 8.03
CA ILE A 148 7.11 8.74 8.39
C ILE A 148 7.30 8.89 9.90
N PRO A 149 8.44 9.43 10.38
CA PRO A 149 8.77 9.45 11.81
C PRO A 149 7.77 10.20 12.68
N THR A 150 7.16 11.28 12.17
CA THR A 150 6.16 12.06 12.92
C THR A 150 4.95 11.23 13.33
N GLN A 151 4.58 10.22 12.53
CA GLN A 151 3.48 9.31 12.86
C GLN A 151 3.86 8.41 14.04
N PHE A 152 5.05 7.81 14.01
CA PHE A 152 5.55 6.98 15.11
C PHE A 152 5.68 7.80 16.40
N HIS A 153 6.21 9.01 16.29
CA HIS A 153 6.31 9.91 17.44
C HIS A 153 4.94 10.22 18.04
N GLY A 154 3.96 10.54 17.21
CA GLY A 154 2.59 10.84 17.66
C GLY A 154 1.93 9.68 18.41
N PHE A 155 2.26 8.44 18.07
CA PHE A 155 1.80 7.24 18.77
C PHE A 155 2.74 6.76 19.88
N GLY A 156 3.83 7.49 20.16
CA GLY A 156 4.81 7.12 21.21
C GLY A 156 5.63 5.88 20.86
N LEU A 157 5.82 5.56 19.58
CA LEU A 157 6.52 4.38 19.11
C LEU A 157 7.87 4.74 18.47
N PRO A 158 8.94 3.95 18.73
CA PRO A 158 10.21 4.13 18.05
C PRO A 158 10.14 3.69 16.58
N VAL A 159 10.49 4.57 15.64
CA VAL A 159 10.48 4.25 14.20
C VAL A 159 11.42 3.10 13.83
N LYS A 160 12.52 2.89 14.59
CA LYS A 160 13.47 1.79 14.38
C LYS A 160 12.88 0.41 14.61
N GLU A 161 11.77 0.31 15.33
CA GLU A 161 11.06 -0.94 15.60
C GLU A 161 10.02 -1.29 14.52
N ASN A 162 9.84 -0.43 13.50
CA ASN A 162 8.75 -0.56 12.53
C ASN A 162 8.77 -1.90 11.78
N ARG A 163 9.95 -2.44 11.42
CA ARG A 163 10.04 -3.75 10.74
C ARG A 163 9.64 -4.89 11.67
N ALA A 164 10.22 -4.94 12.86
CA ALA A 164 9.96 -6.04 13.79
C ALA A 164 8.49 -6.05 14.26
N ARG A 165 7.91 -4.86 14.52
CA ARG A 165 6.46 -4.74 14.83
C ARG A 165 5.56 -5.12 13.66
N PHE A 166 5.98 -4.82 12.41
CA PHE A 166 5.27 -5.24 11.21
C PHE A 166 5.26 -6.76 11.10
N ASP A 167 6.41 -7.41 11.26
CA ASP A 167 6.54 -8.86 11.13
C ASP A 167 5.68 -9.59 12.19
N GLU A 168 5.81 -9.23 13.48
CA GLU A 168 4.98 -9.82 14.55
C GLU A 168 3.49 -9.52 14.34
N GLY A 169 3.14 -8.30 13.93
CA GLY A 169 1.76 -7.91 13.67
C GLY A 169 1.14 -8.71 12.53
N LEU A 170 1.87 -8.94 11.46
CA LEU A 170 1.41 -9.72 10.32
C LEU A 170 1.19 -11.20 10.69
N ASP A 171 2.14 -11.79 11.43
CA ASP A 171 2.03 -13.18 11.90
C ASP A 171 0.80 -13.36 12.80
N ILE A 172 0.59 -12.45 13.76
CA ILE A 172 -0.57 -12.50 14.67
C ILE A 172 -1.88 -12.38 13.90
N ILE A 173 -1.98 -11.46 12.94
CA ILE A 173 -3.19 -11.27 12.14
C ILE A 173 -3.49 -12.54 11.31
N ARG A 174 -2.49 -13.13 10.66
CA ARG A 174 -2.67 -14.38 9.91
C ARG A 174 -3.11 -15.53 10.82
N LEU A 175 -2.51 -15.69 12.00
CA LEU A 175 -2.91 -16.69 12.99
C LEU A 175 -4.35 -16.46 13.48
N ALA A 176 -4.71 -15.21 13.79
CA ALA A 176 -6.05 -14.81 14.24
C ALA A 176 -7.14 -15.17 13.22
N TRP A 177 -6.85 -15.11 11.92
CA TRP A 177 -7.82 -15.43 10.87
C TRP A 177 -7.87 -16.91 10.48
N THR A 178 -6.78 -17.66 10.69
CA THR A 178 -6.65 -19.04 10.20
C THR A 178 -6.67 -20.11 11.28
N ARG A 179 -6.56 -19.76 12.56
CA ARG A 179 -6.57 -20.70 13.69
C ARG A 179 -7.80 -20.49 14.55
N ASP A 180 -8.35 -21.57 15.10
CA ASP A 180 -9.46 -21.49 16.06
C ASP A 180 -9.02 -20.83 17.36
N ARG A 181 -7.88 -21.26 17.86
CA ARG A 181 -7.18 -20.66 18.99
C ARG A 181 -5.68 -20.66 18.71
N PHE A 182 -4.97 -19.69 19.21
CA PHE A 182 -3.52 -19.62 19.04
C PHE A 182 -2.84 -18.95 20.22
N SER A 183 -1.56 -19.24 20.39
CA SER A 183 -0.63 -18.52 21.23
C SER A 183 0.48 -17.91 20.37
N TYR A 184 1.02 -16.75 20.80
CA TYR A 184 2.12 -16.08 20.16
C TYR A 184 3.02 -15.42 21.20
N HIS A 185 4.32 -15.69 21.15
CA HIS A 185 5.31 -15.16 22.08
C HIS A 185 6.36 -14.36 21.31
N GLY A 186 6.09 -13.08 21.09
CA GLY A 186 6.97 -12.17 20.39
C GLY A 186 7.72 -11.23 21.32
N THR A 187 8.44 -10.31 20.74
CA THR A 187 9.13 -9.23 21.46
C THR A 187 8.14 -8.15 21.92
N PHE A 188 7.14 -7.85 21.08
CA PHE A 188 6.19 -6.75 21.32
C PHE A 188 4.81 -7.24 21.76
N TYR A 189 4.44 -8.46 21.43
CA TYR A 189 3.11 -9.00 21.68
C TYR A 189 3.18 -10.38 22.32
N GLN A 190 2.29 -10.59 23.33
CA GLN A 190 2.12 -11.87 24.00
C GLN A 190 0.64 -12.26 23.91
N VAL A 191 0.36 -13.44 23.39
CA VAL A 191 -0.99 -13.97 23.21
C VAL A 191 -1.04 -15.40 23.76
N GLU A 192 -2.01 -15.69 24.64
CA GLU A 192 -2.15 -17.01 25.22
C GLU A 192 -3.52 -17.63 24.91
N ASN A 193 -3.52 -18.72 24.15
CA ASN A 193 -4.67 -19.55 23.84
C ASN A 193 -5.95 -18.74 23.53
N LEU A 194 -5.82 -17.72 22.66
CA LEU A 194 -6.87 -16.78 22.34
C LEU A 194 -7.64 -17.19 21.10
N GLU A 195 -8.95 -17.04 21.14
CA GLU A 195 -9.84 -17.05 19.99
C GLU A 195 -10.14 -15.62 19.57
N VAL A 196 -9.97 -15.30 18.28
CA VAL A 196 -10.27 -13.97 17.72
C VAL A 196 -11.51 -14.03 16.86
N VAL A 197 -12.48 -13.19 17.16
CA VAL A 197 -13.75 -13.09 16.45
C VAL A 197 -14.11 -11.61 16.22
N PRO A 198 -14.81 -11.29 15.10
CA PRO A 198 -15.27 -12.19 14.05
C PRO A 198 -14.13 -12.72 13.17
N ARG A 199 -14.41 -13.74 12.37
CA ARG A 199 -13.52 -14.18 11.30
C ARG A 199 -13.91 -13.54 9.98
N PRO A 200 -12.96 -13.34 9.05
CA PRO A 200 -13.26 -12.84 7.73
C PRO A 200 -14.24 -13.73 6.97
N LEU A 201 -15.01 -13.15 6.07
CA LEU A 201 -15.84 -13.85 5.12
C LEU A 201 -15.00 -14.59 4.07
N GLN A 202 -13.94 -13.92 3.60
CA GLN A 202 -13.01 -14.49 2.62
C GLN A 202 -12.12 -15.55 3.26
N GLN A 203 -11.89 -16.67 2.56
CA GLN A 203 -11.09 -17.80 3.04
C GLN A 203 -9.84 -17.99 2.18
N PRO A 204 -8.68 -18.29 2.77
CA PRO A 204 -8.42 -18.42 4.21
C PRO A 204 -8.45 -17.08 4.97
N HIS A 205 -8.37 -15.97 4.27
CA HIS A 205 -8.44 -14.60 4.74
C HIS A 205 -8.55 -13.61 3.56
N PRO A 206 -8.87 -12.32 3.76
CA PRO A 206 -8.78 -11.31 2.71
C PRO A 206 -7.39 -11.31 2.06
N PRO A 207 -7.29 -11.06 0.73
CA PRO A 207 -5.99 -10.95 0.07
C PRO A 207 -5.10 -9.94 0.79
N ILE A 208 -3.85 -10.36 1.11
CA ILE A 208 -2.85 -9.49 1.75
C ILE A 208 -1.86 -9.04 0.69
N ARG A 209 -1.61 -7.72 0.62
CA ARG A 209 -0.61 -7.13 -0.25
C ARG A 209 0.24 -6.16 0.55
N VAL A 210 1.56 -6.13 0.32
CA VAL A 210 2.48 -5.32 1.12
C VAL A 210 3.03 -4.15 0.33
N GLY A 211 2.93 -2.94 0.90
CA GLY A 211 3.54 -1.74 0.35
C GLY A 211 5.06 -1.74 0.49
N VAL A 212 5.78 -1.62 -0.64
CA VAL A 212 7.24 -1.64 -0.72
C VAL A 212 7.77 -0.46 -1.54
N HIS A 213 8.93 0.12 -1.16
CA HIS A 213 9.55 1.24 -1.89
C HIS A 213 11.07 1.38 -1.69
N THR A 214 11.71 0.51 -0.90
CA THR A 214 13.17 0.48 -0.76
C THR A 214 13.70 -0.91 -1.09
N PRO A 215 14.94 -1.04 -1.62
CA PRO A 215 15.53 -2.34 -1.94
C PRO A 215 15.40 -3.36 -0.80
N GLU A 216 15.61 -2.93 0.45
CA GLU A 216 15.50 -3.81 1.63
C GLU A 216 14.07 -4.27 1.89
N SER A 217 13.04 -3.44 1.53
CA SER A 217 11.65 -3.87 1.65
C SER A 217 11.26 -4.86 0.56
N PHE A 218 11.75 -4.67 -0.66
CA PHE A 218 11.55 -5.63 -1.74
C PHE A 218 12.18 -6.99 -1.43
N ALA A 219 13.44 -7.02 -0.95
CA ALA A 219 14.09 -8.23 -0.48
C ALA A 219 13.30 -8.95 0.60
N HIS A 220 12.96 -8.23 1.67
CA HIS A 220 12.25 -8.80 2.82
C HIS A 220 10.88 -9.39 2.46
N ILE A 221 10.10 -8.71 1.65
CA ILE A 221 8.77 -9.20 1.27
C ILE A 221 8.88 -10.33 0.22
N GLY A 222 9.94 -10.34 -0.59
CA GLY A 222 10.32 -11.48 -1.43
C GLY A 222 10.57 -12.74 -0.61
N ASP A 223 11.32 -12.65 0.49
CA ASP A 223 11.55 -13.76 1.42
C ASP A 223 10.25 -14.28 2.05
N LEU A 224 9.25 -13.42 2.27
CA LEU A 224 7.95 -13.81 2.81
C LEU A 224 6.98 -14.37 1.75
N GLY A 225 7.29 -14.26 0.47
CA GLY A 225 6.45 -14.75 -0.63
C GLY A 225 5.15 -13.98 -0.84
N LEU A 226 5.02 -12.77 -0.29
CA LEU A 226 3.76 -12.01 -0.32
C LEU A 226 3.67 -11.10 -1.55
N PRO A 227 2.47 -10.92 -2.14
CA PRO A 227 2.23 -9.96 -3.19
C PRO A 227 2.58 -8.53 -2.75
N ILE A 228 3.11 -7.75 -3.68
CA ILE A 228 3.60 -6.40 -3.43
C ILE A 228 2.79 -5.33 -4.15
N TYR A 229 2.84 -4.14 -3.55
CA TYR A 229 2.32 -2.90 -4.09
C TYR A 229 3.41 -1.83 -3.99
N SER A 230 3.62 -1.07 -5.06
CA SER A 230 4.53 0.07 -5.08
C SER A 230 3.93 1.26 -5.80
N GLY A 231 4.58 2.42 -5.69
CA GLY A 231 4.15 3.63 -6.36
C GLY A 231 5.32 4.37 -7.02
N THR A 232 5.13 4.81 -8.24
CA THR A 232 6.17 5.50 -9.00
C THR A 232 6.55 6.87 -8.44
N THR A 233 5.69 7.46 -7.60
CA THR A 233 5.97 8.72 -6.88
C THR A 233 7.10 8.60 -5.86
N THR A 234 7.27 7.41 -5.28
CA THR A 234 8.30 7.12 -4.27
C THR A 234 9.47 6.33 -4.86
N THR A 235 9.19 5.49 -5.85
CA THR A 235 10.19 4.64 -6.50
C THR A 235 10.07 4.84 -8.02
N PRO A 236 10.83 5.76 -8.64
CA PRO A 236 10.79 5.99 -10.08
C PRO A 236 11.03 4.70 -10.89
N LEU A 237 10.44 4.59 -12.09
CA LEU A 237 10.50 3.38 -12.92
C LEU A 237 11.92 2.79 -13.09
N PRO A 238 12.99 3.57 -13.33
CA PRO A 238 14.34 2.99 -13.40
C PRO A 238 14.76 2.27 -12.12
N GLN A 239 14.53 2.88 -10.96
CA GLN A 239 14.85 2.27 -9.67
C GLN A 239 13.93 1.08 -9.33
N LEU A 240 12.66 1.17 -9.74
CA LEU A 240 11.69 0.10 -9.51
C LEU A 240 12.10 -1.21 -10.21
N ARG A 241 12.68 -1.12 -11.41
CA ARG A 241 13.23 -2.28 -12.13
C ARG A 241 14.26 -3.01 -11.31
N GLU A 242 15.23 -2.29 -10.78
CA GLU A 242 16.29 -2.85 -9.92
C GLU A 242 15.71 -3.48 -8.64
N CYS A 243 14.78 -2.78 -7.99
CA CYS A 243 14.09 -3.30 -6.80
C CYS A 243 13.28 -4.57 -7.09
N LEU A 244 12.67 -4.66 -8.28
CA LEU A 244 11.85 -5.80 -8.66
C LEU A 244 12.72 -7.04 -8.95
N GLU A 245 13.93 -6.88 -9.51
CA GLU A 245 14.88 -7.99 -9.62
C GLU A 245 15.30 -8.52 -8.25
N ILE A 246 15.60 -7.62 -7.30
CA ILE A 246 15.90 -8.01 -5.91
C ILE A 246 14.74 -8.81 -5.31
N TYR A 247 13.49 -8.36 -5.51
CA TYR A 247 12.31 -9.06 -5.03
C TYR A 247 12.20 -10.47 -5.65
N ARG A 248 12.40 -10.60 -6.97
CA ARG A 248 12.32 -11.88 -7.69
C ARG A 248 13.40 -12.86 -7.22
N GLU A 249 14.63 -12.39 -7.00
CA GLU A 249 15.74 -13.19 -6.47
C GLU A 249 15.41 -13.75 -5.09
N HIS A 250 14.95 -12.90 -4.17
CA HIS A 250 14.58 -13.29 -2.82
C HIS A 250 13.36 -14.22 -2.80
N LEU A 251 12.32 -13.92 -3.59
CA LEU A 251 11.14 -14.77 -3.76
C LEU A 251 11.55 -16.20 -4.17
N SER A 252 12.40 -16.32 -5.20
CA SER A 252 12.88 -17.59 -5.71
C SER A 252 13.80 -18.31 -4.72
N ALA A 253 14.71 -17.60 -4.07
CA ALA A 253 15.65 -18.15 -3.09
C ALA A 253 14.91 -18.72 -1.85
N ALA A 254 13.79 -18.09 -1.46
CA ALA A 254 12.91 -18.56 -0.39
C ALA A 254 11.98 -19.72 -0.82
N GLY A 255 12.02 -20.15 -2.09
CA GLY A 255 11.22 -21.24 -2.62
C GLY A 255 9.79 -20.87 -3.02
N HIS A 256 9.49 -19.57 -3.12
CA HIS A 256 8.19 -19.09 -3.57
C HIS A 256 8.15 -18.92 -5.09
N ALA A 257 7.00 -19.18 -5.70
CA ALA A 257 6.76 -18.95 -7.12
C ALA A 257 6.10 -17.58 -7.33
N TRP A 258 6.39 -16.93 -8.47
CA TRP A 258 5.65 -15.74 -8.89
C TRP A 258 4.19 -16.09 -9.13
N GLN A 259 3.29 -15.41 -8.45
CA GLN A 259 1.85 -15.58 -8.58
C GLN A 259 1.27 -14.59 -9.60
N ALA A 260 0.07 -14.88 -10.08
CA ALA A 260 -0.61 -14.06 -11.07
C ALA A 260 -0.91 -12.63 -10.59
N ASP A 261 -1.16 -12.47 -9.30
CA ASP A 261 -1.48 -11.19 -8.64
C ASP A 261 -0.30 -10.59 -7.86
N GLN A 262 0.94 -10.97 -8.19
CA GLN A 262 2.13 -10.68 -7.40
C GLN A 262 2.47 -9.18 -7.33
N MET A 263 2.22 -8.39 -8.38
CA MET A 263 2.66 -7.00 -8.46
C MET A 263 1.56 -6.05 -8.90
N ALA A 264 1.24 -5.07 -8.04
CA ALA A 264 0.44 -3.90 -8.37
C ALA A 264 1.30 -2.63 -8.37
N LEU A 265 1.06 -1.72 -9.30
CA LEU A 265 1.83 -0.48 -9.41
C LEU A 265 0.93 0.74 -9.55
N MET A 266 1.15 1.71 -8.66
CA MET A 266 0.44 2.98 -8.68
C MET A 266 1.21 4.02 -9.49
N PHE A 267 0.48 4.68 -10.41
CA PHE A 267 0.93 5.82 -11.19
C PHE A 267 0.04 7.04 -10.94
N PRO A 268 0.58 8.25 -10.89
CA PRO A 268 -0.18 9.44 -11.22
C PRO A 268 -0.59 9.37 -12.70
N VAL A 269 -1.89 9.48 -12.98
CA VAL A 269 -2.45 9.33 -14.33
C VAL A 269 -3.31 10.53 -14.69
N HIS A 270 -3.16 11.04 -15.92
CA HIS A 270 -4.09 12.03 -16.48
C HIS A 270 -4.22 11.85 -18.00
N VAL A 271 -5.47 11.68 -18.45
CA VAL A 271 -5.79 11.50 -19.87
C VAL A 271 -6.41 12.79 -20.42
N GLY A 272 -5.58 13.61 -21.07
CA GLY A 272 -5.99 14.87 -21.69
C GLY A 272 -6.40 14.76 -23.15
N LEU A 273 -6.73 15.89 -23.78
CA LEU A 273 -6.98 15.98 -25.23
C LEU A 273 -5.68 16.00 -26.05
N GLY A 274 -4.55 16.19 -25.38
CA GLY A 274 -3.22 16.17 -25.94
C GLY A 274 -2.16 16.14 -24.84
N SER A 275 -1.02 15.54 -25.13
CA SER A 275 0.01 15.22 -24.14
C SER A 275 0.59 16.45 -23.44
N ALA A 276 0.83 17.55 -24.15
CA ALA A 276 1.35 18.78 -23.54
C ALA A 276 0.32 19.40 -22.56
N ALA A 277 -0.95 19.45 -22.97
CA ALA A 277 -2.03 19.96 -22.11
C ALA A 277 -2.26 19.09 -20.88
N ALA A 278 -2.17 17.77 -21.02
CA ALA A 278 -2.27 16.83 -19.90
C ALA A 278 -1.17 17.06 -18.86
N ARG A 279 0.08 17.21 -19.30
CA ARG A 279 1.21 17.50 -18.40
C ARG A 279 1.04 18.85 -17.71
N GLU A 280 0.63 19.88 -18.42
CA GLU A 280 0.44 21.21 -17.84
C GLU A 280 -0.71 21.23 -16.80
N ALA A 281 -1.82 20.52 -17.06
CA ALA A 281 -2.93 20.41 -16.11
C ALA A 281 -2.50 19.83 -14.75
N MET A 282 -1.59 18.86 -14.76
CA MET A 282 -1.09 18.17 -13.55
C MET A 282 0.05 18.89 -12.82
N ARG A 283 0.71 19.86 -13.46
CA ARG A 283 1.89 20.54 -12.91
C ARG A 283 1.65 21.11 -11.52
N GLY A 284 0.56 21.82 -11.32
CA GLY A 284 0.20 22.43 -10.03
C GLY A 284 0.03 21.39 -8.92
N GLY A 285 -0.70 20.31 -9.21
CA GLY A 285 -0.96 19.22 -8.26
C GLY A 285 0.31 18.49 -7.86
N VAL A 286 1.15 18.14 -8.83
CA VAL A 286 2.45 17.49 -8.57
C VAL A 286 3.34 18.34 -7.68
N LEU A 287 3.49 19.64 -7.99
CA LEU A 287 4.29 20.54 -7.18
C LEU A 287 3.73 20.72 -5.77
N GLN A 288 2.40 20.79 -5.62
CA GLN A 288 1.76 20.88 -4.30
C GLN A 288 1.97 19.61 -3.50
N TYR A 289 1.84 18.42 -4.11
CA TYR A 289 2.11 17.15 -3.47
C TYR A 289 3.53 17.10 -2.88
N TYR A 290 4.54 17.46 -3.66
CA TYR A 290 5.93 17.46 -3.18
C TYR A 290 6.21 18.52 -2.11
N LYS A 291 5.55 19.68 -2.15
CA LYS A 291 5.59 20.63 -1.03
C LYS A 291 5.02 20.02 0.25
N ASN A 292 3.92 19.29 0.16
CA ASN A 292 3.31 18.64 1.31
C ASN A 292 4.23 17.53 1.87
N VAL A 293 4.85 16.73 1.00
CA VAL A 293 5.86 15.73 1.39
C VAL A 293 7.03 16.39 2.11
N HIS A 294 7.60 17.45 1.51
CA HIS A 294 8.67 18.23 2.13
C HIS A 294 8.28 18.71 3.53
N THR A 295 7.10 19.31 3.69
CA THR A 295 6.63 19.80 4.99
C THR A 295 6.54 18.71 6.06
N ILE A 296 6.07 17.51 5.70
CA ILE A 296 5.95 16.38 6.64
C ILE A 296 7.32 15.89 7.10
N PHE A 297 8.30 15.85 6.20
CA PHE A 297 9.65 15.40 6.52
C PHE A 297 10.51 16.48 7.20
N SER A 298 10.24 17.76 6.95
CA SER A 298 10.96 18.88 7.59
C SER A 298 10.49 19.17 9.02
N ALA A 299 9.29 18.73 9.38
CA ALA A 299 8.70 18.97 10.69
C ALA A 299 9.23 18.00 11.78
N LEU A 300 10.35 17.31 11.54
CA LEU A 300 10.90 16.33 12.46
C LEU A 300 11.60 16.99 13.65
N PRO A 301 11.34 16.56 14.89
CA PRO A 301 12.11 16.97 16.06
C PRO A 301 13.60 16.62 15.92
N GLU A 302 14.49 17.44 16.50
CA GLU A 302 15.93 17.16 16.53
C GLU A 302 16.31 15.81 17.16
N SER A 303 15.42 15.26 18.00
CA SER A 303 15.56 13.93 18.61
C SER A 303 15.60 12.76 17.60
N TYR A 304 15.29 13.00 16.32
CA TYR A 304 15.41 12.01 15.23
C TYR A 304 16.75 12.07 14.49
N GLY A 305 17.81 12.60 15.12
CA GLY A 305 19.10 12.94 14.52
C GLY A 305 19.74 11.88 13.62
N ASP A 306 19.64 10.59 13.97
CA ASP A 306 20.26 9.49 13.21
C ASP A 306 19.56 9.23 11.85
N HIS A 307 18.30 9.63 11.68
CA HIS A 307 17.52 9.46 10.45
C HIS A 307 17.45 10.73 9.59
N LEU A 308 17.78 11.90 10.17
CA LEU A 308 17.71 13.18 9.50
C LEU A 308 18.53 13.29 8.20
N PRO A 309 19.77 12.77 8.09
CA PRO A 309 20.53 12.87 6.86
C PRO A 309 19.87 12.16 5.67
N ARG A 310 19.31 10.97 5.91
CA ARG A 310 18.61 10.19 4.88
C ARG A 310 17.31 10.87 4.47
N LEU A 311 16.57 11.40 5.42
CA LEU A 311 15.31 12.11 5.19
C LEU A 311 15.54 13.44 4.45
N ARG A 312 16.58 14.21 4.81
CA ARG A 312 16.98 15.43 4.09
C ARG A 312 17.42 15.13 2.65
N GLY A 313 18.13 14.05 2.41
CA GLY A 313 18.49 13.62 1.05
C GLY A 313 17.26 13.30 0.18
N ILE A 314 16.22 12.66 0.75
CA ILE A 314 14.94 12.45 0.08
C ILE A 314 14.25 13.80 -0.19
N GLU A 315 14.24 14.67 0.80
CA GLU A 315 13.69 16.01 0.77
C GLU A 315 14.30 16.86 -0.35
N GLU A 316 15.64 16.94 -0.41
CA GLU A 316 16.36 17.66 -1.46
C GLU A 316 16.07 17.08 -2.85
N THR A 317 16.01 15.76 -2.97
CA THR A 317 15.69 15.08 -4.23
C THR A 317 14.27 15.41 -4.69
N ILE A 318 13.30 15.46 -3.77
CA ILE A 318 11.91 15.77 -4.06
C ILE A 318 11.76 17.26 -4.42
N ALA A 319 12.38 18.16 -3.63
CA ALA A 319 12.30 19.63 -3.84
C ALA A 319 12.91 20.07 -5.18
N ASN A 320 13.93 19.35 -5.65
CA ASN A 320 14.68 19.67 -6.87
C ASN A 320 14.31 18.77 -8.05
N LEU A 321 13.26 17.95 -7.97
CA LEU A 321 12.89 17.05 -9.07
C LEU A 321 12.41 17.86 -10.28
N PRO A 322 13.11 17.83 -11.44
CA PRO A 322 12.63 18.48 -12.64
C PRO A 322 11.28 17.87 -13.06
N TYR A 323 10.28 18.71 -13.30
CA TYR A 323 8.93 18.27 -13.64
C TYR A 323 8.90 17.38 -14.89
N GLU A 324 9.72 17.68 -15.88
CA GLU A 324 9.86 16.88 -17.10
C GLU A 324 10.39 15.47 -16.81
N ARG A 325 11.32 15.35 -15.86
CA ARG A 325 11.82 14.04 -15.40
C ARG A 325 10.72 13.26 -14.67
N PHE A 326 9.96 13.94 -13.81
CA PHE A 326 8.81 13.33 -13.14
C PHE A 326 7.80 12.79 -14.15
N CYS A 327 7.43 13.58 -15.17
CA CYS A 327 6.51 13.14 -16.21
C CYS A 327 7.03 11.93 -17.00
N ARG A 328 8.35 11.83 -17.19
CA ARG A 328 8.96 10.70 -17.91
C ARG A 328 9.06 9.45 -17.06
N ASP A 329 9.54 9.57 -15.82
CA ASP A 329 9.98 8.44 -15.00
C ASP A 329 8.95 8.02 -13.93
N GLN A 330 7.93 8.85 -13.62
CA GLN A 330 7.06 8.63 -12.47
C GLN A 330 5.56 8.77 -12.77
N ALA A 331 5.16 9.49 -13.83
CA ALA A 331 3.76 9.76 -14.13
C ALA A 331 3.36 9.26 -15.53
N VAL A 332 2.08 9.08 -15.75
CA VAL A 332 1.49 8.74 -17.06
C VAL A 332 0.49 9.83 -17.42
N PHE A 333 1.00 10.95 -17.95
CA PHE A 333 0.22 12.10 -18.39
C PHE A 333 0.33 12.21 -19.91
N GLY A 334 -0.78 12.12 -20.62
CA GLY A 334 -0.77 12.15 -22.07
C GLY A 334 -2.16 12.19 -22.69
N ASP A 335 -2.22 12.11 -24.01
CA ASP A 335 -3.43 11.70 -24.69
C ASP A 335 -3.64 10.18 -24.56
N VAL A 336 -4.75 9.68 -25.11
CA VAL A 336 -5.11 8.27 -25.00
C VAL A 336 -4.02 7.35 -25.54
N ALA A 337 -3.43 7.69 -26.70
CA ALA A 337 -2.42 6.85 -27.34
C ALA A 337 -1.15 6.75 -26.47
N GLU A 338 -0.61 7.89 -26.02
CA GLU A 338 0.58 7.90 -25.15
C GLU A 338 0.32 7.17 -23.83
N VAL A 339 -0.87 7.34 -23.20
CA VAL A 339 -1.21 6.67 -21.95
C VAL A 339 -1.27 5.15 -22.15
N VAL A 340 -1.90 4.66 -23.21
CA VAL A 340 -1.95 3.23 -23.55
C VAL A 340 -0.54 2.68 -23.74
N ASP A 341 0.24 3.28 -24.63
CA ASP A 341 1.60 2.81 -24.95
C ASP A 341 2.48 2.71 -23.72
N ARG A 342 2.41 3.70 -22.81
CA ARG A 342 3.22 3.72 -21.59
C ARG A 342 2.77 2.71 -20.55
N LEU A 343 1.48 2.50 -20.39
CA LEU A 343 0.95 1.52 -19.43
C LEU A 343 1.14 0.09 -19.94
N GLU A 344 1.00 -0.16 -21.24
CA GLU A 344 1.32 -1.47 -21.84
C GLU A 344 2.80 -1.79 -21.68
N ALA A 345 3.69 -0.86 -22.00
CA ALA A 345 5.13 -1.04 -21.81
C ALA A 345 5.48 -1.37 -20.34
N ALA A 346 4.90 -0.65 -19.37
CA ALA A 346 5.10 -0.93 -17.96
C ALA A 346 4.52 -2.28 -17.53
N ARG A 347 3.32 -2.63 -18.01
CA ARG A 347 2.68 -3.93 -17.78
C ARG A 347 3.57 -5.08 -18.20
N GLU A 348 4.06 -5.01 -19.44
CA GLU A 348 4.87 -6.07 -20.03
C GLU A 348 6.24 -6.20 -19.37
N GLU A 349 6.91 -5.08 -19.16
CA GLU A 349 8.25 -5.05 -18.58
C GLU A 349 8.28 -5.52 -17.13
N LEU A 350 7.32 -5.06 -16.32
CA LEU A 350 7.30 -5.33 -14.88
C LEU A 350 6.41 -6.53 -14.51
N ASN A 351 5.72 -7.13 -15.49
CA ASN A 351 4.75 -8.20 -15.29
C ASN A 351 3.66 -7.81 -14.27
N LEU A 352 3.02 -6.66 -14.52
CA LEU A 352 2.00 -6.13 -13.61
C LEU A 352 0.71 -6.94 -13.69
N SER A 353 0.11 -7.20 -12.54
CA SER A 353 -1.24 -7.74 -12.40
C SER A 353 -2.31 -6.66 -12.23
N GLU A 354 -1.90 -5.49 -11.76
CA GLU A 354 -2.79 -4.37 -11.49
C GLU A 354 -2.11 -3.03 -11.75
N ILE A 355 -2.79 -2.15 -12.47
CA ILE A 355 -2.43 -0.75 -12.63
C ILE A 355 -3.34 0.07 -11.73
N ILE A 356 -2.74 0.82 -10.79
CA ILE A 356 -3.46 1.68 -9.86
C ILE A 356 -3.30 3.13 -10.30
N CYS A 357 -4.40 3.79 -10.62
CA CYS A 357 -4.41 5.17 -11.09
C CYS A 357 -4.60 6.16 -9.96
N TRP A 358 -3.76 7.17 -9.91
CA TRP A 358 -3.94 8.33 -9.03
C TRP A 358 -4.26 9.56 -9.86
N PHE A 359 -5.57 9.84 -10.05
CA PHE A 359 -6.05 10.89 -10.93
C PHE A 359 -6.00 12.31 -10.34
N ASP A 360 -5.97 12.44 -9.02
CA ASP A 360 -6.01 13.73 -8.30
C ASP A 360 -4.79 13.93 -7.39
N GLN A 361 -3.59 13.69 -7.91
CA GLN A 361 -2.37 13.92 -7.15
C GLN A 361 -2.25 15.39 -6.74
N GLY A 362 -2.17 15.65 -5.42
CA GLY A 362 -2.06 16.98 -4.84
C GLY A 362 -3.37 17.78 -4.76
N ALA A 363 -4.49 17.19 -5.16
CA ALA A 363 -5.85 17.76 -5.03
C ALA A 363 -6.02 19.19 -5.57
N MET A 364 -5.38 19.49 -6.71
CA MET A 364 -5.42 20.81 -7.35
C MET A 364 -6.35 20.85 -8.57
N LEU A 365 -6.76 19.69 -9.08
CA LEU A 365 -7.69 19.64 -10.21
C LEU A 365 -9.11 19.97 -9.77
N PRO A 366 -9.89 20.71 -10.60
CA PRO A 366 -11.34 20.77 -10.41
C PRO A 366 -11.94 19.37 -10.49
N ARG A 367 -12.91 19.08 -9.61
CA ARG A 367 -13.59 17.76 -9.58
C ARG A 367 -14.07 17.31 -10.96
N ALA A 368 -14.70 18.20 -11.74
CA ALA A 368 -15.17 17.87 -13.09
C ALA A 368 -14.03 17.42 -14.03
N GLU A 369 -12.80 17.85 -13.80
CA GLU A 369 -11.63 17.40 -14.57
C GLU A 369 -11.20 16.00 -14.13
N VAL A 370 -11.21 15.71 -12.82
CA VAL A 370 -10.95 14.38 -12.27
C VAL A 370 -11.97 13.39 -12.85
N GLU A 371 -13.25 13.72 -12.85
CA GLU A 371 -14.30 12.87 -13.41
C GLU A 371 -14.12 12.66 -14.93
N ARG A 372 -13.72 13.68 -15.68
CA ARG A 372 -13.48 13.57 -17.12
C ARG A 372 -12.31 12.63 -17.43
N THR A 373 -11.20 12.76 -16.72
CA THR A 373 -10.04 11.88 -16.91
C THR A 373 -10.37 10.44 -16.51
N MET A 374 -11.13 10.21 -15.44
CA MET A 374 -11.59 8.87 -15.04
C MET A 374 -12.46 8.22 -16.13
N ARG A 375 -13.44 8.95 -16.67
CA ARG A 375 -14.30 8.45 -17.76
C ARG A 375 -13.50 8.12 -19.01
N ARG A 376 -12.65 9.05 -19.44
CA ARG A 376 -11.81 8.83 -20.64
C ARG A 376 -10.86 7.64 -20.44
N PHE A 377 -10.28 7.48 -19.27
CA PHE A 377 -9.45 6.32 -18.96
C PHE A 377 -10.25 5.02 -19.05
N ALA A 378 -11.43 4.97 -18.45
CA ALA A 378 -12.29 3.79 -18.46
C ALA A 378 -12.80 3.44 -19.87
N GLU A 379 -13.20 4.42 -20.65
CA GLU A 379 -13.83 4.22 -21.96
C GLU A 379 -12.82 4.02 -23.10
N GLU A 380 -11.65 4.67 -23.04
CA GLU A 380 -10.71 4.71 -24.15
C GLU A 380 -9.35 4.04 -23.85
N VAL A 381 -8.94 3.86 -22.59
CA VAL A 381 -7.65 3.26 -22.21
C VAL A 381 -7.81 1.82 -21.72
N MET A 382 -8.67 1.57 -20.71
CA MET A 382 -8.86 0.23 -20.15
C MET A 382 -9.13 -0.86 -21.20
N PRO A 383 -10.02 -0.65 -22.22
CA PRO A 383 -10.32 -1.67 -23.20
C PRO A 383 -9.15 -2.04 -24.14
N ARG A 384 -8.09 -1.21 -24.15
CA ARG A 384 -6.91 -1.44 -25.00
C ARG A 384 -5.80 -2.18 -24.28
N ILE A 385 -5.79 -2.15 -22.93
CA ILE A 385 -4.76 -2.78 -22.08
C ILE A 385 -5.27 -4.10 -21.47
N ALA A 386 -6.59 -4.30 -21.38
CA ALA A 386 -7.24 -5.45 -20.75
C ALA A 386 -6.91 -6.81 -21.41
#